data_f3085606b3c90a0e81d6e05aa984276c
#
_entry.id   f3085606b3c90a0e81d6e05aa984276c
#
_cell.length_a   1.000
_cell.length_b   1.000
_cell.length_c   1.000
_cell.angle_alpha   90.00
_cell.angle_beta   90.00
_cell.angle_gamma   90.00
#
_symmetry.space_group_name_H-M   'P 1'
#
loop_
_entity.id
_entity.type
_entity.pdbx_description
1 polymer ?
#
loop_
_entity_poly.entity_id
_entity_poly.type
_entity_poly.pdbx_seq_one_letter_code
_entity_poly.pdbx_strand_id
1 'polypeptide(L)'
;MLIRTGDTVEVIAGNDSGQKSRVIKVDRATGKAIVEGVNRSKKHIRRSQKYPQGGVLSKEMPVQLSNLMYVCTSCGASARLGARFLEDGSKERFCKKCGASAGEIAPAKKAHAHAASTTKKPAKATSKK
;
A
#
# COMPACT_ATOMS: atom_id res chain seq x y z
N MET A 1 -3.00 -6.80 3.94
CA MET A 1 -2.18 -5.74 3.34
C MET A 1 -3.07 -4.82 2.53
N LEU A 2 -2.84 -3.50 2.60
CA LEU A 2 -3.71 -2.49 1.99
C LEU A 2 -3.13 -1.90 0.69
N ILE A 3 -1.79 -1.95 0.50
CA ILE A 3 -1.13 -1.55 -0.76
C ILE A 3 -1.33 -2.66 -1.79
N ARG A 4 -1.65 -2.27 -3.02
CA ARG A 4 -1.90 -3.16 -4.16
C ARG A 4 -1.03 -2.78 -5.36
N THR A 5 -0.97 -3.67 -6.33
CA THR A 5 -0.40 -3.40 -7.65
C THR A 5 -1.14 -2.26 -8.32
N GLY A 6 -0.39 -1.33 -8.91
CA GLY A 6 -0.94 -0.14 -9.55
C GLY A 6 -1.09 1.08 -8.64
N ASP A 7 -0.97 0.92 -7.31
CA ASP A 7 -1.00 2.07 -6.39
C ASP A 7 0.26 2.93 -6.56
N THR A 8 0.12 4.24 -6.44
CA THR A 8 1.27 5.15 -6.31
C THR A 8 1.71 5.19 -4.86
N VAL A 9 3.00 4.98 -4.64
CA VAL A 9 3.61 4.96 -3.30
C VAL A 9 4.83 5.87 -3.22
N GLU A 10 5.11 6.34 -2.03
CA GLU A 10 6.32 7.09 -1.68
C GLU A 10 7.22 6.22 -0.82
N VAL A 11 8.51 6.22 -1.12
CA VAL A 11 9.53 5.50 -0.34
C VAL A 11 9.91 6.36 0.87
N ILE A 12 9.78 5.80 2.08
CA ILE A 12 10.07 6.53 3.33
C ILE A 12 11.55 6.46 3.69
N ALA A 13 12.19 5.32 3.45
CA ALA A 13 13.55 5.05 3.91
C ALA A 13 14.37 4.30 2.86
N GLY A 14 15.68 4.51 2.89
CA GLY A 14 16.65 3.94 1.96
C GLY A 14 17.24 5.00 1.03
N ASN A 15 18.02 4.54 0.04
CA ASN A 15 18.71 5.42 -0.91
C ASN A 15 17.72 6.22 -1.80
N ASP A 16 16.54 5.64 -2.05
CA ASP A 16 15.50 6.23 -2.91
C ASP A 16 14.39 6.91 -2.06
N SER A 17 14.72 7.34 -0.83
CA SER A 17 13.75 8.03 0.05
C SER A 17 13.18 9.28 -0.59
N GLY A 18 11.87 9.50 -0.45
CA GLY A 18 11.14 10.62 -1.04
C GLY A 18 10.69 10.40 -2.48
N GLN A 19 11.15 9.35 -3.16
CA GLN A 19 10.72 9.04 -4.53
C GLN A 19 9.27 8.51 -4.52
N LYS A 20 8.45 9.07 -5.41
CA LYS A 20 7.08 8.63 -5.66
C LYS A 20 7.04 7.81 -6.93
N SER A 21 6.53 6.58 -6.85
CA SER A 21 6.50 5.67 -7.99
C SER A 21 5.36 4.66 -7.87
N ARG A 22 5.11 3.93 -8.96
CA ARG A 22 4.03 2.97 -9.05
C ARG A 22 4.48 1.57 -8.61
N VAL A 23 3.59 0.87 -7.91
CA VAL A 23 3.80 -0.53 -7.50
C VAL A 23 3.54 -1.45 -8.68
N ILE A 24 4.56 -2.20 -9.11
CA ILE A 24 4.49 -3.20 -10.18
C ILE A 24 3.93 -4.52 -9.66
N LYS A 25 4.48 -4.99 -8.52
CA LYS A 25 4.11 -6.30 -7.95
C LYS A 25 4.17 -6.25 -6.42
N VAL A 26 3.22 -6.91 -5.78
CA VAL A 26 3.20 -7.10 -4.32
C VAL A 26 3.29 -8.58 -4.00
N ASP A 27 4.27 -8.95 -3.21
CA ASP A 27 4.38 -10.28 -2.62
C ASP A 27 3.84 -10.25 -1.19
N ARG A 28 2.72 -10.93 -1.00
CA ARG A 28 2.02 -10.96 0.30
C ARG A 28 2.68 -11.89 1.29
N ALA A 29 3.35 -12.94 0.82
CA ALA A 29 3.99 -13.92 1.68
C ALA A 29 5.23 -13.33 2.36
N THR A 30 6.07 -12.62 1.59
CA THR A 30 7.31 -12.01 2.11
C THR A 30 7.13 -10.59 2.66
N GLY A 31 5.96 -9.96 2.44
CA GLY A 31 5.70 -8.60 2.85
C GLY A 31 6.49 -7.54 2.07
N LYS A 32 6.82 -7.85 0.81
CA LYS A 32 7.64 -6.99 -0.05
C LYS A 32 6.86 -6.56 -1.30
N ALA A 33 7.25 -5.44 -1.89
CA ALA A 33 6.72 -4.97 -3.16
C ALA A 33 7.85 -4.53 -4.10
N ILE A 34 7.65 -4.72 -5.40
CA ILE A 34 8.50 -4.17 -6.45
C ILE A 34 7.85 -2.87 -6.91
N VAL A 35 8.62 -1.80 -6.85
CA VAL A 35 8.21 -0.44 -7.22
C VAL A 35 9.05 0.00 -8.40
N GLU A 36 8.43 0.65 -9.35
CA GLU A 36 9.05 1.12 -10.57
C GLU A 36 10.20 2.10 -10.28
N GLY A 37 11.37 1.84 -10.86
CA GLY A 37 12.54 2.70 -10.74
C GLY A 37 13.22 2.75 -9.37
N VAL A 38 12.70 2.02 -8.36
CA VAL A 38 13.20 2.01 -6.98
C VAL A 38 14.04 0.75 -6.71
N ASN A 39 15.07 0.90 -5.87
CA ASN A 39 15.96 -0.18 -5.43
C ASN A 39 16.54 -1.00 -6.61
N ARG A 40 17.06 -0.27 -7.61
CA ARG A 40 17.66 -0.89 -8.79
C ARG A 40 19.03 -1.48 -8.49
N SER A 41 19.19 -2.78 -8.75
CA SER A 41 20.46 -3.50 -8.64
C SER A 41 20.99 -3.85 -10.03
N LYS A 42 22.29 -3.63 -10.23
CA LYS A 42 23.00 -4.00 -11.46
C LYS A 42 23.51 -5.43 -11.32
N LYS A 43 23.03 -6.34 -12.20
CA LYS A 43 23.45 -7.74 -12.23
C LYS A 43 24.28 -8.02 -13.47
N HIS A 44 25.49 -8.51 -13.28
CA HIS A 44 26.34 -8.95 -14.37
C HIS A 44 25.86 -10.33 -14.89
N ILE A 45 25.61 -10.42 -16.18
CA ILE A 45 25.19 -11.65 -16.86
C ILE A 45 26.36 -12.18 -17.67
N ARG A 46 26.69 -13.45 -17.45
CA ARG A 46 27.67 -14.17 -18.27
C ARG A 46 27.11 -14.44 -19.66
N ARG A 47 27.99 -14.54 -20.65
CA ARG A 47 27.63 -14.96 -22.00
C ARG A 47 26.98 -16.33 -21.97
N SER A 48 25.84 -16.49 -22.62
CA SER A 48 25.08 -17.74 -22.72
C SER A 48 24.32 -17.75 -24.04
N GLN A 49 23.74 -18.88 -24.42
CA GLN A 49 22.90 -18.96 -25.63
C GLN A 49 21.74 -17.95 -25.63
N LYS A 50 21.18 -17.62 -24.44
CA LYS A 50 20.12 -16.61 -24.29
C LYS A 50 20.65 -15.17 -24.34
N TYR A 51 21.88 -14.94 -23.94
CA TYR A 51 22.54 -13.62 -23.90
C TYR A 51 23.95 -13.71 -24.48
N PRO A 52 24.07 -13.77 -25.85
CA PRO A 52 25.36 -14.00 -26.51
C PRO A 52 26.43 -12.97 -26.17
N GLN A 53 26.04 -11.71 -26.01
CA GLN A 53 26.98 -10.63 -25.72
C GLN A 53 27.29 -10.50 -24.21
N GLY A 54 26.46 -11.11 -23.33
CA GLY A 54 26.51 -10.82 -21.89
C GLY A 54 26.17 -9.36 -21.60
N GLY A 55 26.49 -8.87 -20.42
CA GLY A 55 26.31 -7.45 -20.09
C GLY A 55 25.85 -7.20 -18.66
N VAL A 56 25.44 -5.97 -18.40
CA VAL A 56 24.91 -5.53 -17.11
C VAL A 56 23.41 -5.31 -17.23
N LEU A 57 22.63 -6.09 -16.49
CA LEU A 57 21.19 -5.93 -16.39
C LEU A 57 20.85 -5.12 -15.13
N SER A 58 20.14 -4.00 -15.32
CA SER A 58 19.51 -3.28 -14.21
C SER A 58 18.18 -3.92 -13.89
N LYS A 59 17.99 -4.38 -12.64
CA LYS A 59 16.77 -5.02 -12.19
C LYS A 59 16.27 -4.36 -10.90
N GLU A 60 14.96 -4.10 -10.85
CA GLU A 60 14.30 -3.60 -9.66
C GLU A 60 14.17 -4.72 -8.64
N MET A 61 14.61 -4.43 -7.42
CA MET A 61 14.60 -5.37 -6.31
C MET A 61 13.44 -5.07 -5.36
N PRO A 62 12.87 -6.08 -4.69
CA PRO A 62 11.75 -5.88 -3.80
C PRO A 62 12.13 -5.03 -2.57
N VAL A 63 11.24 -4.11 -2.20
CA VAL A 63 11.31 -3.23 -1.03
C VAL A 63 10.29 -3.68 0.01
N GLN A 64 10.59 -3.53 1.29
CA GLN A 64 9.66 -3.83 2.38
C GLN A 64 8.44 -2.90 2.33
N LEU A 65 7.24 -3.45 2.50
CA LEU A 65 5.99 -2.66 2.50
C LEU A 65 5.91 -1.65 3.65
N SER A 66 6.65 -1.88 4.75
CA SER A 66 6.77 -0.92 5.85
C SER A 66 7.44 0.39 5.43
N ASN A 67 8.33 0.34 4.42
CA ASN A 67 9.06 1.49 3.90
C ASN A 67 8.30 2.22 2.79
N LEU A 68 7.07 1.81 2.51
CA LEU A 68 6.23 2.41 1.49
C LEU A 68 5.01 3.08 2.12
N MET A 69 4.69 4.31 1.69
CA MET A 69 3.46 5.01 2.01
C MET A 69 2.64 5.22 0.75
N TYR A 70 1.33 5.04 0.86
CA TYR A 70 0.41 5.31 -0.24
C TYR A 70 0.30 6.83 -0.48
N VAL A 71 0.41 7.23 -1.73
CA VAL A 71 0.14 8.62 -2.15
C VAL A 71 -1.32 8.73 -2.53
N CYS A 72 -2.06 9.50 -1.76
CA CYS A 72 -3.50 9.67 -1.98
C CYS A 72 -3.75 10.51 -3.25
N THR A 73 -4.62 10.01 -4.13
CA THR A 73 -5.00 10.72 -5.37
C THR A 73 -5.85 11.96 -5.09
N SER A 74 -6.60 11.99 -3.98
CA SER A 74 -7.48 13.11 -3.63
C SER A 74 -6.76 14.26 -2.93
N CYS A 75 -5.86 13.97 -1.97
CA CYS A 75 -5.16 15.01 -1.22
C CYS A 75 -3.67 15.15 -1.61
N GLY A 76 -3.14 14.32 -2.51
CA GLY A 76 -1.74 14.34 -2.95
C GLY A 76 -0.70 13.99 -1.89
N ALA A 77 -1.13 13.79 -0.65
CA ALA A 77 -0.24 13.52 0.47
C ALA A 77 0.04 12.03 0.66
N SER A 78 1.25 11.72 1.11
CA SER A 78 1.62 10.38 1.53
C SER A 78 0.95 10.06 2.87
N ALA A 79 0.22 8.96 2.91
CA ALA A 79 -0.56 8.54 4.07
C ALA A 79 -0.61 7.02 4.22
N ARG A 80 -0.82 6.56 5.44
CA ARG A 80 -1.16 5.16 5.70
C ARG A 80 -2.62 4.92 5.32
N LEU A 81 -2.88 3.77 4.72
CA LEU A 81 -4.23 3.33 4.42
C LEU A 81 -4.90 2.72 5.65
N GLY A 82 -6.18 2.96 5.79
CA GLY A 82 -7.08 2.23 6.67
C GLY A 82 -8.04 1.34 5.87
N ALA A 83 -8.77 0.49 6.56
CA ALA A 83 -9.87 -0.25 5.99
C ALA A 83 -11.13 -0.04 6.84
N ARG A 84 -12.28 0.15 6.20
CA ARG A 84 -13.58 0.28 6.84
C ARG A 84 -14.61 -0.60 6.14
N PHE A 85 -15.64 -0.97 6.87
CA PHE A 85 -16.81 -1.61 6.31
C PHE A 85 -17.85 -0.54 5.98
N LEU A 86 -18.44 -0.64 4.82
CA LEU A 86 -19.60 0.15 4.41
C LEU A 86 -20.89 -0.50 4.92
N GLU A 87 -21.98 0.24 4.88
CA GLU A 87 -23.32 -0.23 5.28
C GLU A 87 -23.77 -1.46 4.48
N ASP A 88 -23.35 -1.56 3.24
CA ASP A 88 -23.57 -2.71 2.34
C ASP A 88 -22.78 -3.97 2.75
N GLY A 89 -21.95 -3.91 3.79
CA GLY A 89 -21.07 -4.99 4.22
C GLY A 89 -19.82 -5.19 3.34
N SER A 90 -19.60 -4.33 2.36
CA SER A 90 -18.36 -4.30 1.59
C SER A 90 -17.21 -3.68 2.40
N LYS A 91 -15.98 -4.07 2.09
CA LYS A 91 -14.79 -3.55 2.75
C LYS A 91 -13.98 -2.70 1.79
N GLU A 92 -13.76 -1.44 2.15
CA GLU A 92 -12.95 -0.51 1.35
C GLU A 92 -11.67 -0.05 2.06
N ARG A 93 -10.71 0.39 1.26
CA ARG A 93 -9.51 1.11 1.72
C ARG A 93 -9.81 2.59 1.74
N PHE A 94 -9.30 3.29 2.72
CA PHE A 94 -9.41 4.74 2.77
C PHE A 94 -8.10 5.39 3.25
N CYS A 95 -7.89 6.63 2.81
CA CYS A 95 -6.77 7.44 3.28
C CYS A 95 -7.01 7.91 4.70
N LYS A 96 -6.07 7.65 5.63
CA LYS A 96 -6.20 8.09 7.02
C LYS A 96 -6.09 9.61 7.22
N LYS A 97 -5.58 10.36 6.25
CA LYS A 97 -5.47 11.82 6.33
C LYS A 97 -6.75 12.53 5.92
N CYS A 98 -7.32 12.19 4.77
CA CYS A 98 -8.48 12.89 4.19
C CYS A 98 -9.78 12.08 4.22
N GLY A 99 -9.73 10.78 4.60
CA GLY A 99 -10.91 9.92 4.59
C GLY A 99 -11.38 9.45 3.21
N ALA A 100 -10.72 9.90 2.13
CA ALA A 100 -11.11 9.54 0.77
C ALA A 100 -10.93 8.03 0.53
N SER A 101 -11.87 7.44 -0.21
CA SER A 101 -11.80 6.05 -0.63
C SER A 101 -10.62 5.82 -1.59
N ALA A 102 -9.88 4.73 -1.36
CA ALA A 102 -8.76 4.31 -2.19
C ALA A 102 -9.07 2.98 -2.92
N GLY A 103 -10.34 2.60 -2.97
CA GLY A 103 -10.83 1.42 -3.66
C GLY A 103 -11.29 0.30 -2.75
N GLU A 104 -12.11 -0.58 -3.29
CA GLU A 104 -12.71 -1.70 -2.59
C GLU A 104 -11.72 -2.83 -2.36
N ILE A 105 -11.77 -3.46 -1.19
CA ILE A 105 -10.93 -4.61 -0.81
C ILE A 105 -11.68 -5.92 -1.07
N ALA A 106 -12.91 -5.99 -0.64
CA ALA A 106 -13.75 -7.17 -0.73
C ALA A 106 -15.20 -6.77 -0.98
N PRO A 107 -15.93 -7.53 -1.81
CA PRO A 107 -17.35 -7.31 -2.06
C PRO A 107 -18.17 -7.53 -0.79
N ALA A 108 -19.38 -7.00 -0.80
CA ALA A 108 -20.33 -7.12 0.30
C ALA A 108 -20.55 -8.57 0.71
N LYS A 109 -20.38 -8.86 2.01
CA LYS A 109 -20.74 -10.13 2.62
C LYS A 109 -21.87 -9.88 3.61
N LYS A 110 -22.97 -10.62 3.52
CA LYS A 110 -24.16 -10.49 4.38
C LYS A 110 -23.84 -10.51 5.89
N ALA A 111 -22.77 -11.22 6.29
CA ALA A 111 -22.32 -11.31 7.69
C ALA A 111 -21.73 -10.00 8.27
N HIS A 112 -21.36 -9.03 7.44
CA HIS A 112 -20.73 -7.77 7.87
C HIS A 112 -21.64 -6.55 7.79
N ALA A 113 -22.85 -6.69 7.23
CA ALA A 113 -23.81 -5.59 7.06
C ALA A 113 -24.29 -5.00 8.40
N HIS A 114 -24.25 -5.75 9.48
CA HIS A 114 -24.73 -5.34 10.82
C HIS A 114 -23.65 -4.82 11.78
N ALA A 115 -22.36 -4.83 11.40
CA ALA A 115 -21.27 -4.46 12.31
C ALA A 115 -20.98 -2.95 12.40
N ALA A 116 -21.67 -2.12 11.61
CA ALA A 116 -21.42 -0.68 11.55
C ALA A 116 -22.09 0.16 12.66
N SER A 117 -22.93 -0.43 13.53
CA SER A 117 -23.79 0.35 14.45
C SER A 117 -23.37 0.41 15.92
N THR A 118 -22.18 -0.10 16.31
CA THR A 118 -21.84 -0.17 17.74
C THR A 118 -20.48 0.44 18.09
N THR A 119 -20.35 1.76 17.92
CA THR A 119 -19.36 2.52 18.71
C THR A 119 -19.85 3.94 19.03
N LYS A 120 -21.00 4.02 19.71
CA LYS A 120 -21.32 5.18 20.54
C LYS A 120 -20.59 5.03 21.86
N LYS A 121 -19.43 5.67 21.99
CA LYS A 121 -18.69 5.83 23.24
C LYS A 121 -19.57 6.58 24.23
N PRO A 122 -19.89 6.05 25.44
CA PRO A 122 -20.64 6.82 26.41
C PRO A 122 -19.80 7.99 26.91
N ALA A 123 -20.36 9.18 26.85
CA ALA A 123 -19.79 10.39 27.43
C ALA A 123 -19.68 10.20 28.96
N LYS A 124 -18.44 10.35 29.47
CA LYS A 124 -18.15 10.33 30.91
C LYS A 124 -18.71 11.63 31.50
N ALA A 125 -19.82 11.53 32.23
CA ALA A 125 -20.35 12.61 33.02
C ALA A 125 -19.39 12.89 34.20
N THR A 126 -18.80 14.09 34.17
CA THR A 126 -18.03 14.63 35.30
C THR A 126 -19.02 15.17 36.32
N SER A 127 -19.28 14.46 37.39
CA SER A 127 -19.96 15.01 38.53
C SER A 127 -18.96 15.78 39.41
N LYS A 128 -19.18 17.04 39.50
CA LYS A 128 -18.49 17.96 40.42
C LYS A 128 -19.25 17.98 41.73
N LYS A 129 -18.54 17.71 42.81
CA LYS A 129 -18.91 18.12 44.17
C LYS A 129 -17.66 18.70 44.83
#